data_380fbbfe617b35ff150af09ec79842eb
#
_entry.id   380fbbfe617b35ff150af09ec79842eb
#
_cell.length_a   1.000
_cell.length_b   1.000
_cell.length_c   1.000
_cell.angle_alpha   90.00
_cell.angle_beta   90.00
_cell.angle_gamma   90.00
#
_symmetry.space_group_name_H-M   'P 1'
#
loop_
_entity.id
_entity.type
_entity.pdbx_description
1 polymer ?
#
loop_
_entity_poly.entity_id
_entity_poly.type
_entity_poly.pdbx_seq_one_letter_code
_entity_poly.pdbx_strand_id
1 'polypeptide(L)'
;VLVRDGEIVGEGYHPYAGGPHAEALALRRARGRASGAHAYVTLEPCNHFGKTPPCALALVEAGVAAVTVAVRDPNPQAAGGADTLRAAGIPVEVGLMEEEARKVNRVWLTAQALRRPWVTAKAAIGLDGRIALPDGRSRWITGEAARRDGHRLRRQMGAVLVGTETVLADDPRLDVRNPLPRRQPNRYVVDYHGRVGEDRRMFQTPGAFRLTSVPTRPNDLEVSDRTPAAYLAALWANGETSVLLEGGGRLIGAFLEADLIDRIVLYVAAKILGAGRSWVEATSLADPLGPSAFAFRTVTRMGEDLRITLERA
;
A
#
# COMPACT_ATOMS: atom_id res chain seq x y z
N VAL A 1 9.88 -6.34 19.31
CA VAL A 1 11.14 -6.28 20.06
C VAL A 1 11.03 -7.21 21.26
N LEU A 2 12.10 -7.96 21.57
CA LEU A 2 12.20 -8.82 22.75
C LEU A 2 13.22 -8.19 23.71
N VAL A 3 12.80 -7.92 24.95
CA VAL A 3 13.64 -7.31 25.98
C VAL A 3 13.77 -8.29 27.16
N ARG A 4 15.00 -8.52 27.62
CA ARG A 4 15.28 -9.32 28.79
C ARG A 4 16.35 -8.63 29.64
N ASP A 5 16.12 -8.52 30.95
CA ASP A 5 17.04 -7.88 31.89
C ASP A 5 17.47 -6.47 31.47
N GLY A 6 16.55 -5.70 30.84
CA GLY A 6 16.79 -4.35 30.33
C GLY A 6 17.50 -4.28 28.97
N GLU A 7 17.90 -5.42 28.37
CA GLU A 7 18.58 -5.50 27.09
C GLU A 7 17.67 -5.97 25.96
N ILE A 8 17.82 -5.40 24.76
CA ILE A 8 17.18 -5.90 23.55
C ILE A 8 17.89 -7.19 23.11
N VAL A 9 17.21 -8.34 23.26
CA VAL A 9 17.74 -9.64 22.88
C VAL A 9 17.33 -10.07 21.47
N GLY A 10 16.28 -9.43 20.90
CA GLY A 10 15.81 -9.68 19.54
C GLY A 10 14.90 -8.59 19.05
N GLU A 11 14.97 -8.29 17.75
CA GLU A 11 14.10 -7.33 17.09
C GLU A 11 13.71 -7.79 15.69
N GLY A 12 12.56 -7.37 15.21
CA GLY A 12 12.07 -7.75 13.89
C GLY A 12 11.08 -6.75 13.34
N TYR A 13 10.91 -6.79 12.02
CA TYR A 13 9.87 -6.07 11.30
C TYR A 13 9.35 -6.96 10.16
N HIS A 14 8.12 -6.73 9.73
CA HIS A 14 7.56 -7.45 8.58
C HIS A 14 8.09 -6.84 7.26
N PRO A 15 8.98 -7.52 6.51
CA PRO A 15 9.70 -6.88 5.41
C PRO A 15 8.89 -6.76 4.11
N TYR A 16 7.90 -7.63 3.88
CA TYR A 16 7.02 -7.63 2.71
C TYR A 16 5.87 -8.62 2.90
N ALA A 17 4.75 -8.40 2.24
CA ALA A 17 3.58 -9.27 2.31
C ALA A 17 3.90 -10.72 1.90
N GLY A 18 3.56 -11.69 2.76
CA GLY A 18 3.90 -13.11 2.61
C GLY A 18 5.32 -13.48 3.06
N GLY A 19 6.09 -12.52 3.59
CA GLY A 19 7.36 -12.76 4.27
C GLY A 19 7.18 -13.12 5.76
N PRO A 20 8.28 -13.37 6.49
CA PRO A 20 8.21 -13.67 7.90
C PRO A 20 7.68 -12.48 8.70
N HIS A 21 6.85 -12.75 9.71
CA HIS A 21 6.35 -11.73 10.62
C HIS A 21 7.46 -11.19 11.53
N ALA A 22 7.24 -10.02 12.11
CA ALA A 22 8.22 -9.34 12.97
C ALA A 22 8.65 -10.19 14.16
N GLU A 23 7.70 -10.89 14.79
CA GLU A 23 7.91 -11.78 15.92
C GLU A 23 8.84 -12.95 15.54
N ALA A 24 8.57 -13.63 14.41
CA ALA A 24 9.42 -14.72 13.92
C ALA A 24 10.85 -14.26 13.64
N LEU A 25 11.03 -13.03 13.13
CA LEU A 25 12.36 -12.45 12.95
C LEU A 25 13.03 -12.12 14.28
N ALA A 26 12.29 -11.53 15.23
CA ALA A 26 12.80 -11.20 16.55
C ALA A 26 13.25 -12.46 17.31
N LEU A 27 12.42 -13.50 17.32
CA LEU A 27 12.74 -14.80 17.95
C LEU A 27 13.99 -15.45 17.34
N ARG A 28 14.10 -15.46 16.03
CA ARG A 28 15.28 -15.99 15.34
C ARG A 28 16.56 -15.20 15.69
N ARG A 29 16.47 -13.86 15.79
CA ARG A 29 17.61 -13.01 16.17
C ARG A 29 17.98 -13.12 17.63
N ALA A 30 17.04 -13.46 18.48
CA ALA A 30 17.28 -13.69 19.90
C ALA A 30 18.20 -14.92 20.15
N ARG A 31 18.33 -15.84 19.19
CA ARG A 31 19.26 -17.01 19.27
C ARG A 31 19.10 -17.78 20.58
N GLY A 32 17.87 -18.11 20.98
CA GLY A 32 17.56 -18.82 22.21
C GLY A 32 17.45 -17.95 23.48
N ARG A 33 17.72 -16.65 23.42
CA ARG A 33 17.60 -15.72 24.57
C ARG A 33 16.18 -15.17 24.79
N ALA A 34 15.17 -15.67 24.04
CA ALA A 34 13.79 -15.22 24.15
C ALA A 34 13.07 -15.70 25.41
N SER A 35 13.53 -16.82 26.02
CA SER A 35 12.96 -17.33 27.26
C SER A 35 13.11 -16.31 28.39
N GLY A 36 12.01 -16.00 29.08
CA GLY A 36 11.95 -14.97 30.10
C GLY A 36 11.95 -13.54 29.60
N ALA A 37 11.99 -13.30 28.28
CA ALA A 37 11.93 -11.94 27.72
C ALA A 37 10.50 -11.39 27.71
N HIS A 38 10.36 -10.06 27.76
CA HIS A 38 9.12 -9.34 27.48
C HIS A 38 9.06 -8.99 25.98
N ALA A 39 7.99 -9.40 25.31
CA ALA A 39 7.76 -9.08 23.89
C ALA A 39 6.91 -7.81 23.73
N TYR A 40 7.39 -6.84 22.98
CA TYR A 40 6.66 -5.63 22.61
C TYR A 40 6.32 -5.67 21.12
N VAL A 41 5.04 -5.61 20.77
CA VAL A 41 4.56 -5.72 19.39
C VAL A 41 3.63 -4.56 19.03
N THR A 42 3.77 -4.03 17.83
CA THR A 42 2.96 -2.91 17.34
C THR A 42 1.57 -3.32 16.86
N LEU A 43 1.39 -4.61 16.53
CA LEU A 43 0.11 -5.21 16.15
C LEU A 43 0.00 -6.57 16.84
N GLU A 44 -1.20 -6.97 17.22
CA GLU A 44 -1.48 -8.26 17.87
C GLU A 44 -0.85 -9.43 17.10
N PRO A 45 -0.12 -10.33 17.77
CA PRO A 45 0.47 -11.52 17.14
C PRO A 45 -0.62 -12.37 16.49
N CYS A 46 -0.40 -12.78 15.25
CA CYS A 46 -1.38 -13.58 14.52
C CYS A 46 -1.67 -14.91 15.19
N ASN A 47 -2.93 -15.38 15.06
CA ASN A 47 -3.44 -16.63 15.66
C ASN A 47 -3.95 -17.65 14.62
N HIS A 48 -3.55 -17.54 13.37
CA HIS A 48 -3.94 -18.45 12.31
C HIS A 48 -2.75 -19.19 11.73
N PHE A 49 -2.97 -20.44 11.29
CA PHE A 49 -2.00 -21.19 10.50
C PHE A 49 -2.01 -20.69 9.06
N GLY A 50 -0.94 -20.04 8.66
CA GLY A 50 -0.70 -19.59 7.30
C GLY A 50 0.46 -20.35 6.68
N LYS A 51 1.38 -19.65 6.02
CA LYS A 51 2.65 -20.20 5.53
C LYS A 51 3.63 -20.54 6.67
N THR A 52 3.39 -19.98 7.85
CA THR A 52 4.16 -20.18 9.08
C THR A 52 3.20 -20.47 10.24
N PRO A 53 3.65 -21.12 11.32
CA PRO A 53 2.87 -21.24 12.55
C PRO A 53 2.44 -19.86 13.08
N PRO A 54 1.32 -19.77 13.84
CA PRO A 54 0.89 -18.53 14.48
C PRO A 54 1.99 -17.89 15.32
N CYS A 55 2.15 -16.57 15.22
CA CYS A 55 3.13 -15.84 16.04
C CYS A 55 2.84 -15.97 17.54
N ALA A 56 1.55 -16.03 17.92
CA ALA A 56 1.16 -16.25 19.31
C ALA A 56 1.74 -17.57 19.85
N LEU A 57 1.61 -18.68 19.13
CA LEU A 57 2.17 -19.97 19.53
C LEU A 57 3.70 -19.95 19.54
N ALA A 58 4.34 -19.31 18.56
CA ALA A 58 5.80 -19.18 18.53
C ALA A 58 6.35 -18.42 19.75
N LEU A 59 5.63 -17.42 20.26
CA LEU A 59 5.97 -16.70 21.49
C LEU A 59 5.78 -17.59 22.73
N VAL A 60 4.73 -18.41 22.76
CA VAL A 60 4.50 -19.41 23.84
C VAL A 60 5.66 -20.42 23.88
N GLU A 61 5.98 -21.02 22.72
CA GLU A 61 7.05 -22.02 22.60
C GLU A 61 8.43 -21.45 22.97
N ALA A 62 8.65 -20.17 22.69
CA ALA A 62 9.87 -19.47 23.06
C ALA A 62 9.97 -19.15 24.56
N GLY A 63 8.91 -19.35 25.33
CA GLY A 63 8.86 -19.10 26.76
C GLY A 63 9.00 -17.64 27.16
N VAL A 64 8.39 -16.70 26.39
CA VAL A 64 8.41 -15.28 26.77
C VAL A 64 7.64 -15.07 28.11
N ALA A 65 8.13 -14.16 28.94
CA ALA A 65 7.55 -13.91 30.28
C ALA A 65 6.29 -13.05 30.22
N ALA A 66 6.18 -12.14 29.24
CA ALA A 66 5.04 -11.25 29.07
C ALA A 66 4.99 -10.71 27.62
N VAL A 67 3.82 -10.21 27.21
CA VAL A 67 3.63 -9.57 25.92
C VAL A 67 2.89 -8.25 26.09
N THR A 68 3.40 -7.18 25.48
CA THR A 68 2.67 -5.91 25.33
C THR A 68 2.31 -5.70 23.87
N VAL A 69 1.02 -5.60 23.59
CA VAL A 69 0.42 -5.38 22.27
C VAL A 69 -0.04 -3.93 22.18
N ALA A 70 0.46 -3.17 21.22
CA ALA A 70 0.02 -1.78 21.06
C ALA A 70 -1.41 -1.69 20.48
N VAL A 71 -1.71 -2.44 19.40
CA VAL A 71 -3.02 -2.43 18.74
C VAL A 71 -3.50 -3.87 18.51
N ARG A 72 -4.78 -4.15 18.78
CA ARG A 72 -5.41 -5.43 18.40
C ARG A 72 -5.53 -5.54 16.87
N ASP A 73 -5.39 -6.76 16.34
CA ASP A 73 -5.61 -6.99 14.92
C ASP A 73 -7.12 -7.02 14.62
N PRO A 74 -7.63 -6.12 13.76
CA PRO A 74 -9.03 -6.11 13.37
C PRO A 74 -9.40 -7.21 12.37
N ASN A 75 -8.43 -7.94 11.83
CA ASN A 75 -8.67 -9.04 10.89
C ASN A 75 -9.19 -10.27 11.65
N PRO A 76 -10.47 -10.69 11.47
CA PRO A 76 -11.05 -11.82 12.21
C PRO A 76 -10.30 -13.14 11.99
N GLN A 77 -9.60 -13.29 10.85
CA GLN A 77 -8.84 -14.51 10.54
C GLN A 77 -7.50 -14.55 11.30
N ALA A 78 -6.95 -13.41 11.69
CA ALA A 78 -5.64 -13.31 12.33
C ALA A 78 -5.73 -12.97 13.82
N ALA A 79 -6.83 -12.35 14.26
CA ALA A 79 -7.06 -11.92 15.65
C ALA A 79 -7.08 -13.08 16.66
N GLY A 80 -7.00 -12.73 17.94
CA GLY A 80 -7.10 -13.67 19.06
C GLY A 80 -5.75 -14.16 19.58
N GLY A 81 -4.64 -13.63 19.09
CA GLY A 81 -3.31 -13.98 19.58
C GLY A 81 -3.08 -13.58 21.04
N ALA A 82 -3.63 -12.44 21.45
CA ALA A 82 -3.58 -12.02 22.86
C ALA A 82 -4.30 -13.00 23.79
N ASP A 83 -5.43 -13.55 23.36
CA ASP A 83 -6.22 -14.49 24.17
C ASP A 83 -5.55 -15.87 24.21
N THR A 84 -4.91 -16.30 23.11
CA THR A 84 -4.08 -17.51 23.08
C THR A 84 -2.89 -17.41 24.04
N LEU A 85 -2.21 -16.27 24.06
CA LEU A 85 -1.11 -16.01 25.01
C LEU A 85 -1.58 -16.06 26.47
N ARG A 86 -2.72 -15.41 26.79
CA ARG A 86 -3.31 -15.45 28.13
C ARG A 86 -3.70 -16.87 28.54
N ALA A 87 -4.31 -17.64 27.64
CA ALA A 87 -4.68 -19.03 27.88
C ALA A 87 -3.45 -19.93 28.18
N ALA A 88 -2.29 -19.57 27.63
CA ALA A 88 -1.01 -20.23 27.93
C ALA A 88 -0.33 -19.71 29.20
N GLY A 89 -1.00 -18.85 30.00
CA GLY A 89 -0.47 -18.30 31.25
C GLY A 89 0.49 -17.11 31.06
N ILE A 90 0.61 -16.54 29.86
CA ILE A 90 1.47 -15.40 29.61
C ILE A 90 0.68 -14.11 29.83
N PRO A 91 1.09 -13.19 30.72
CA PRO A 91 0.47 -11.88 30.88
C PRO A 91 0.49 -11.07 29.59
N VAL A 92 -0.65 -10.48 29.21
CA VAL A 92 -0.76 -9.63 28.01
C VAL A 92 -1.41 -8.30 28.38
N GLU A 93 -0.67 -7.21 28.16
CA GLU A 93 -1.15 -5.84 28.17
C GLU A 93 -1.47 -5.36 26.77
N VAL A 94 -2.48 -4.46 26.64
CA VAL A 94 -2.88 -3.91 25.33
C VAL A 94 -3.05 -2.40 25.46
N GLY A 95 -2.58 -1.64 24.44
CA GLY A 95 -2.82 -0.21 24.33
C GLY A 95 -1.59 0.68 24.56
N LEU A 96 -0.43 0.11 24.85
CA LEU A 96 0.80 0.92 24.99
C LEU A 96 1.14 1.59 23.65
N MET A 97 1.24 2.93 23.66
CA MET A 97 1.52 3.74 22.45
C MET A 97 0.57 3.41 21.29
N GLU A 98 -0.73 3.22 21.60
CA GLU A 98 -1.73 2.80 20.61
C GLU A 98 -1.83 3.75 19.43
N GLU A 99 -1.82 5.08 19.68
CA GLU A 99 -1.95 6.07 18.60
C GLU A 99 -0.74 6.02 17.62
N GLU A 100 0.47 5.89 18.15
CA GLU A 100 1.70 5.78 17.36
C GLU A 100 1.70 4.48 16.54
N ALA A 101 1.30 3.39 17.17
CA ALA A 101 1.21 2.10 16.50
C ALA A 101 0.10 2.08 15.43
N ARG A 102 -1.04 2.76 15.65
CA ARG A 102 -2.07 2.96 14.62
C ARG A 102 -1.55 3.76 13.43
N LYS A 103 -0.71 4.78 13.65
CA LYS A 103 -0.08 5.55 12.55
C LYS A 103 0.83 4.66 11.70
N VAL A 104 1.65 3.82 12.35
CA VAL A 104 2.55 2.87 11.66
C VAL A 104 1.76 1.81 10.87
N ASN A 105 0.70 1.28 11.45
CA ASN A 105 -0.14 0.22 10.86
C ASN A 105 -1.34 0.76 10.06
N ARG A 106 -1.44 2.08 9.82
CA ARG A 106 -2.62 2.75 9.24
C ARG A 106 -3.12 2.07 7.98
N VAL A 107 -2.23 1.80 7.03
CA VAL A 107 -2.59 1.18 5.73
C VAL A 107 -3.29 -0.16 5.95
N TRP A 108 -2.74 -1.02 6.80
CA TRP A 108 -3.32 -2.30 7.14
C TRP A 108 -4.64 -2.16 7.90
N LEU A 109 -4.65 -1.39 8.97
CA LEU A 109 -5.83 -1.20 9.83
C LEU A 109 -7.01 -0.63 9.05
N THR A 110 -6.78 0.39 8.20
CA THR A 110 -7.82 0.97 7.36
C THR A 110 -8.33 -0.02 6.32
N ALA A 111 -7.43 -0.77 5.66
CA ALA A 111 -7.82 -1.75 4.67
C ALA A 111 -8.71 -2.85 5.28
N GLN A 112 -8.38 -3.34 6.49
CA GLN A 112 -9.19 -4.33 7.20
C GLN A 112 -10.54 -3.76 7.65
N ALA A 113 -10.56 -2.56 8.20
CA ALA A 113 -11.79 -1.91 8.67
C ALA A 113 -12.78 -1.62 7.52
N LEU A 114 -12.27 -1.15 6.38
CA LEU A 114 -13.09 -0.80 5.23
C LEU A 114 -13.30 -1.97 4.24
N ARG A 115 -12.63 -3.10 4.43
CA ARG A 115 -12.65 -4.27 3.55
C ARG A 115 -12.37 -3.92 2.08
N ARG A 116 -11.45 -2.98 1.88
CA ARG A 116 -10.93 -2.58 0.57
C ARG A 116 -9.46 -2.22 0.67
N PRO A 117 -8.69 -2.25 -0.44
CA PRO A 117 -7.33 -1.74 -0.43
C PRO A 117 -7.27 -0.26 -0.02
N TRP A 118 -6.21 0.10 0.73
CA TRP A 118 -5.82 1.50 0.90
C TRP A 118 -5.38 2.07 -0.45
N VAL A 119 -5.92 3.22 -0.84
CA VAL A 119 -5.64 3.86 -2.12
C VAL A 119 -4.71 5.05 -1.95
N THR A 120 -3.53 4.98 -2.57
CA THR A 120 -2.62 6.11 -2.70
C THR A 120 -2.63 6.59 -4.15
N ALA A 121 -3.18 7.76 -4.44
CA ALA A 121 -3.07 8.39 -5.75
C ALA A 121 -1.71 9.08 -5.88
N LYS A 122 -1.02 8.85 -7.00
CA LYS A 122 0.29 9.46 -7.28
C LYS A 122 0.28 10.14 -8.64
N ALA A 123 0.74 11.39 -8.70
CA ALA A 123 0.99 12.08 -9.95
C ALA A 123 2.36 12.78 -9.95
N ALA A 124 2.96 12.90 -11.15
CA ALA A 124 4.09 13.77 -11.40
C ALA A 124 3.60 14.92 -12.30
N ILE A 125 3.70 16.15 -11.82
CA ILE A 125 3.02 17.32 -12.41
C ILE A 125 3.99 18.48 -12.61
N GLY A 126 3.66 19.34 -13.57
CA GLY A 126 4.17 20.71 -13.59
C GLY A 126 3.55 21.55 -12.47
N LEU A 127 4.09 22.73 -12.23
CA LEU A 127 3.56 23.69 -11.26
C LEU A 127 2.12 24.10 -11.56
N ASP A 128 1.71 24.01 -12.81
CA ASP A 128 0.36 24.27 -13.33
C ASP A 128 -0.58 23.06 -13.26
N GLY A 129 -0.18 21.96 -12.56
CA GLY A 129 -1.02 20.77 -12.36
C GLY A 129 -1.15 19.88 -13.60
N ARG A 130 -0.25 19.97 -14.58
CA ARG A 130 -0.32 19.18 -15.82
C ARG A 130 0.60 17.95 -15.73
N ILE A 131 0.15 16.82 -16.32
CA ILE A 131 0.86 15.54 -16.39
C ILE A 131 1.42 15.24 -17.79
N ALA A 132 1.11 16.05 -18.78
CA ALA A 132 1.62 15.93 -20.14
C ALA A 132 1.44 17.27 -20.87
N LEU A 133 2.23 17.47 -21.93
CA LEU A 133 2.04 18.55 -22.90
C LEU A 133 0.76 18.32 -23.74
N PRO A 134 0.27 19.33 -24.48
CA PRO A 134 -0.90 19.17 -25.35
C PRO A 134 -0.74 18.05 -26.40
N ASP A 135 0.47 17.82 -26.89
CA ASP A 135 0.80 16.74 -27.84
C ASP A 135 0.97 15.34 -27.19
N GLY A 136 0.76 15.25 -25.85
CA GLY A 136 0.82 14.01 -25.10
C GLY A 136 2.22 13.66 -24.57
N ARG A 137 3.27 14.38 -24.89
CA ARG A 137 4.61 14.15 -24.33
C ARG A 137 4.62 14.42 -22.83
N SER A 138 5.13 13.46 -22.03
CA SER A 138 5.18 13.50 -20.57
C SER A 138 6.57 13.19 -19.98
N ARG A 139 7.54 12.81 -20.79
CA ARG A 139 8.87 12.37 -20.34
C ARG A 139 9.92 13.46 -20.59
N TRP A 140 10.65 13.96 -19.54
CA TRP A 140 10.41 13.73 -18.13
C TRP A 140 9.97 15.05 -17.49
N ILE A 141 8.83 15.04 -16.80
CA ILE A 141 8.35 16.21 -16.07
C ILE A 141 9.24 16.42 -14.87
N THR A 142 9.38 15.40 -14.01
CA THR A 142 10.17 15.45 -12.77
C THR A 142 11.57 14.88 -12.95
N GLY A 143 12.48 15.29 -12.07
CA GLY A 143 13.86 14.88 -12.05
C GLY A 143 14.07 13.45 -11.52
N GLU A 144 15.33 13.01 -11.51
CA GLU A 144 15.70 11.64 -11.16
C GLU A 144 15.39 11.29 -9.70
N ALA A 145 15.58 12.23 -8.77
CA ALA A 145 15.32 12.02 -7.35
C ALA A 145 13.83 11.68 -7.10
N ALA A 146 12.92 12.43 -7.73
CA ALA A 146 11.48 12.17 -7.65
C ALA A 146 11.10 10.83 -8.29
N ARG A 147 11.70 10.47 -9.44
CA ARG A 147 11.46 9.17 -10.09
C ARG A 147 11.95 7.99 -9.23
N ARG A 148 13.13 8.11 -8.60
CA ARG A 148 13.62 7.09 -7.65
C ARG A 148 12.68 6.93 -6.45
N ASP A 149 12.17 8.03 -5.92
CA ASP A 149 11.21 7.97 -4.81
C ASP A 149 9.87 7.37 -5.25
N GLY A 150 9.41 7.63 -6.48
CA GLY A 150 8.25 6.94 -7.08
C GLY A 150 8.42 5.41 -7.12
N HIS A 151 9.64 4.90 -7.41
CA HIS A 151 9.93 3.46 -7.30
C HIS A 151 9.91 2.96 -5.84
N ARG A 152 10.36 3.77 -4.86
CA ARG A 152 10.25 3.43 -3.44
C ARG A 152 8.78 3.36 -3.01
N LEU A 153 7.95 4.31 -3.49
CA LEU A 153 6.52 4.31 -3.22
C LEU A 153 5.84 3.05 -3.79
N ARG A 154 6.12 2.66 -5.04
CA ARG A 154 5.64 1.38 -5.60
C ARG A 154 6.04 0.18 -4.75
N ARG A 155 7.29 0.15 -4.26
CA ARG A 155 7.80 -0.95 -3.43
C ARG A 155 7.04 -1.12 -2.11
N GLN A 156 6.43 -0.06 -1.62
CA GLN A 156 5.66 -0.06 -0.36
C GLN A 156 4.22 -0.54 -0.55
N MET A 157 3.74 -0.64 -1.79
CA MET A 157 2.36 -1.01 -2.11
C MET A 157 2.27 -2.47 -2.57
N GLY A 158 1.13 -3.11 -2.30
CA GLY A 158 0.83 -4.46 -2.80
C GLY A 158 0.57 -4.46 -4.29
N ALA A 159 -0.07 -3.41 -4.79
CA ALA A 159 -0.52 -3.28 -6.17
C ALA A 159 -0.23 -1.91 -6.78
N VAL A 160 -0.14 -1.86 -8.12
CA VAL A 160 -0.17 -0.64 -8.94
C VAL A 160 -1.36 -0.73 -9.90
N LEU A 161 -2.19 0.32 -9.96
CA LEU A 161 -3.38 0.39 -10.82
C LEU A 161 -3.25 1.55 -11.80
N VAL A 162 -3.50 1.26 -13.09
CA VAL A 162 -3.52 2.25 -14.17
C VAL A 162 -4.78 2.08 -15.05
N GLY A 163 -5.09 3.08 -15.85
CA GLY A 163 -6.14 2.97 -16.87
C GLY A 163 -5.60 2.47 -18.21
N THR A 164 -6.51 2.01 -19.07
CA THR A 164 -6.24 1.57 -20.46
C THR A 164 -5.39 2.57 -21.23
N GLU A 165 -5.78 3.86 -21.24
CA GLU A 165 -5.08 4.88 -22.02
C GLU A 165 -3.62 5.06 -21.61
N THR A 166 -3.31 4.90 -20.32
CA THR A 166 -1.93 4.93 -19.81
C THR A 166 -1.09 3.80 -20.40
N VAL A 167 -1.67 2.59 -20.48
CA VAL A 167 -0.96 1.43 -21.05
C VAL A 167 -0.79 1.57 -22.55
N LEU A 168 -1.83 2.04 -23.26
CA LEU A 168 -1.76 2.21 -24.72
C LEU A 168 -0.78 3.31 -25.14
N ALA A 169 -0.71 4.42 -24.39
CA ALA A 169 0.14 5.57 -24.74
C ALA A 169 1.61 5.37 -24.32
N ASP A 170 1.85 4.85 -23.12
CA ASP A 170 3.19 4.85 -22.51
C ASP A 170 3.87 3.48 -22.50
N ASP A 171 3.11 2.41 -22.73
CA ASP A 171 3.54 1.01 -22.61
C ASP A 171 4.43 0.76 -21.37
N PRO A 172 3.92 1.06 -20.17
CA PRO A 172 4.73 1.06 -18.97
C PRO A 172 4.94 -0.37 -18.43
N ARG A 173 6.10 -0.62 -17.83
CA ARG A 173 6.36 -1.89 -17.13
C ARG A 173 5.67 -1.96 -15.76
N LEU A 174 5.45 -0.82 -15.11
CA LEU A 174 4.87 -0.67 -13.76
C LEU A 174 5.61 -1.45 -12.66
N ASP A 175 6.79 -1.94 -12.93
CA ASP A 175 7.67 -2.66 -12.02
C ASP A 175 8.50 -1.70 -11.13
N VAL A 176 9.13 -2.27 -10.11
CA VAL A 176 10.14 -1.59 -9.29
C VAL A 176 11.52 -2.05 -9.75
N ARG A 177 12.38 -1.12 -10.15
CA ARG A 177 13.70 -1.42 -10.72
C ARG A 177 14.86 -0.93 -9.85
N ASN A 178 14.64 0.11 -9.08
CA ASN A 178 15.70 0.71 -8.28
C ASN A 178 15.16 1.27 -6.95
N PRO A 179 15.56 0.68 -5.81
CA PRO A 179 16.25 -0.60 -5.68
C PRO A 179 15.31 -1.78 -6.01
N LEU A 180 15.88 -2.88 -6.47
CA LEU A 180 15.09 -4.11 -6.74
C LEU A 180 14.45 -4.60 -5.43
N PRO A 181 13.14 -4.86 -5.44
CA PRO A 181 12.43 -5.37 -4.27
C PRO A 181 12.57 -6.89 -4.15
N ARG A 182 12.35 -7.43 -2.98
CA ARG A 182 12.23 -8.89 -2.79
C ARG A 182 10.94 -9.45 -3.41
N ARG A 183 9.91 -8.62 -3.52
CA ARG A 183 8.64 -8.91 -4.19
C ARG A 183 8.22 -7.70 -5.02
N GLN A 184 7.85 -7.92 -6.28
CA GLN A 184 7.23 -6.92 -7.12
C GLN A 184 5.79 -6.68 -6.70
N PRO A 185 5.26 -5.44 -6.77
CA PRO A 185 3.83 -5.22 -6.65
C PRO A 185 3.09 -5.89 -7.82
N ASN A 186 1.87 -6.36 -7.58
CA ASN A 186 1.00 -6.75 -8.65
C ASN A 186 0.60 -5.53 -9.48
N ARG A 187 0.36 -5.72 -10.78
CA ARG A 187 0.06 -4.65 -11.73
C ARG A 187 -1.32 -4.86 -12.33
N TYR A 188 -2.15 -3.85 -12.25
CA TYR A 188 -3.53 -3.91 -12.70
C TYR A 188 -3.78 -2.83 -13.74
N VAL A 189 -4.46 -3.18 -14.80
CA VAL A 189 -5.01 -2.22 -15.75
C VAL A 189 -6.53 -2.29 -15.76
N VAL A 190 -7.18 -1.13 -15.60
CA VAL A 190 -8.61 -1.00 -15.85
C VAL A 190 -8.81 -1.02 -17.37
N ASP A 191 -9.25 -2.16 -17.89
CA ASP A 191 -9.47 -2.38 -19.31
C ASP A 191 -10.82 -3.07 -19.56
N TYR A 192 -11.87 -2.36 -19.22
CA TYR A 192 -13.24 -2.86 -19.24
C TYR A 192 -13.64 -3.54 -20.55
N HIS A 193 -13.15 -3.03 -21.67
CA HIS A 193 -13.47 -3.53 -23.02
C HIS A 193 -12.42 -4.45 -23.63
N GLY A 194 -11.37 -4.83 -22.90
CA GLY A 194 -10.35 -5.74 -23.39
C GLY A 194 -9.46 -5.24 -24.53
N ARG A 195 -9.17 -3.91 -24.55
CA ARG A 195 -8.35 -3.28 -25.61
C ARG A 195 -6.84 -3.47 -25.44
N VAL A 196 -6.38 -3.81 -24.23
CA VAL A 196 -4.95 -3.94 -23.92
C VAL A 196 -4.45 -5.33 -24.30
N GLY A 197 -3.53 -5.40 -25.26
CA GLY A 197 -2.91 -6.64 -25.72
C GLY A 197 -1.92 -7.24 -24.71
N GLU A 198 -1.59 -8.53 -24.87
CA GLU A 198 -0.59 -9.24 -24.04
C GLU A 198 0.85 -8.87 -24.37
N ASP A 199 1.07 -8.29 -25.54
CA ASP A 199 2.33 -7.77 -26.01
C ASP A 199 2.86 -6.61 -25.18
N ARG A 200 1.97 -5.98 -24.37
CA ARG A 200 2.34 -4.83 -23.54
C ARG A 200 3.32 -5.22 -22.43
N ARG A 201 4.29 -4.34 -22.19
CA ARG A 201 5.44 -4.57 -21.29
C ARG A 201 5.03 -4.91 -19.85
N MET A 202 3.88 -4.46 -19.39
CA MET A 202 3.39 -4.82 -18.07
C MET A 202 3.08 -6.32 -17.93
N PHE A 203 2.75 -7.03 -19.01
CA PHE A 203 2.43 -8.46 -19.00
C PHE A 203 3.64 -9.37 -19.22
N GLN A 204 4.80 -8.83 -19.57
CA GLN A 204 6.01 -9.62 -19.84
C GLN A 204 6.60 -10.32 -18.61
N THR A 205 6.10 -10.02 -17.41
CA THR A 205 6.49 -10.68 -16.16
C THR A 205 5.26 -11.04 -15.34
N PRO A 206 5.29 -12.10 -14.50
CA PRO A 206 4.15 -12.54 -13.68
C PRO A 206 3.60 -11.45 -12.76
N GLY A 207 2.33 -11.55 -12.38
CA GLY A 207 1.66 -10.61 -11.46
C GLY A 207 1.05 -9.39 -12.16
N ALA A 208 0.68 -9.51 -13.44
CA ALA A 208 -0.10 -8.51 -14.15
C ALA A 208 -1.51 -9.02 -14.42
N PHE A 209 -2.50 -8.16 -14.21
CA PHE A 209 -3.93 -8.46 -14.26
C PHE A 209 -4.67 -7.40 -15.06
N ARG A 210 -5.76 -7.80 -15.70
CA ARG A 210 -6.69 -6.92 -16.38
C ARG A 210 -8.03 -6.95 -15.67
N LEU A 211 -8.56 -5.78 -15.32
CA LEU A 211 -9.92 -5.61 -14.80
C LEU A 211 -10.85 -5.39 -15.99
N THR A 212 -11.70 -6.35 -16.31
CA THR A 212 -12.49 -6.36 -17.55
C THR A 212 -13.89 -6.95 -17.32
N SER A 213 -14.86 -6.54 -18.16
CA SER A 213 -16.18 -7.19 -18.21
C SER A 213 -16.20 -8.42 -19.10
N VAL A 214 -15.13 -8.66 -19.86
CA VAL A 214 -15.03 -9.77 -20.82
C VAL A 214 -13.72 -10.53 -20.55
N PRO A 215 -13.69 -11.39 -19.50
CA PRO A 215 -12.50 -12.17 -19.19
C PRO A 215 -12.22 -13.18 -20.29
N THR A 216 -11.03 -13.14 -20.85
CA THR A 216 -10.58 -14.04 -21.92
C THR A 216 -9.25 -14.72 -21.59
N ARG A 217 -8.66 -14.37 -20.44
CA ARG A 217 -7.32 -14.83 -20.01
C ARG A 217 -7.33 -15.30 -18.56
N PRO A 218 -6.43 -16.20 -18.15
CA PRO A 218 -6.35 -16.68 -16.77
C PRO A 218 -6.15 -15.58 -15.70
N ASN A 219 -5.51 -14.48 -16.08
CA ASN A 219 -5.24 -13.35 -15.18
C ASN A 219 -6.22 -12.18 -15.37
N ASP A 220 -7.33 -12.40 -16.07
CA ASP A 220 -8.39 -11.41 -16.13
C ASP A 220 -9.24 -11.52 -14.86
N LEU A 221 -9.49 -10.41 -14.21
CA LEU A 221 -10.42 -10.29 -13.11
C LEU A 221 -11.69 -9.64 -13.65
N GLU A 222 -12.79 -10.36 -13.53
CA GLU A 222 -14.09 -9.87 -13.95
C GLU A 222 -14.54 -8.72 -13.04
N VAL A 223 -15.06 -7.65 -13.66
CA VAL A 223 -15.69 -6.53 -12.96
C VAL A 223 -17.07 -6.27 -13.56
N SER A 224 -18.08 -6.20 -12.69
CA SER A 224 -19.48 -6.06 -13.08
C SER A 224 -19.80 -4.70 -13.68
N ASP A 225 -19.09 -3.66 -13.24
CA ASP A 225 -19.32 -2.29 -13.67
C ASP A 225 -18.02 -1.46 -13.74
N ARG A 226 -18.15 -0.21 -14.21
CA ARG A 226 -17.01 0.70 -14.43
C ARG A 226 -16.78 1.64 -13.27
N THR A 227 -17.05 1.21 -12.05
CA THR A 227 -16.88 2.04 -10.86
C THR A 227 -15.57 1.75 -10.14
N PRO A 228 -14.94 2.75 -9.51
CA PRO A 228 -13.80 2.55 -8.63
C PRO A 228 -14.04 1.53 -7.51
N ALA A 229 -15.28 1.47 -6.99
CA ALA A 229 -15.67 0.50 -5.97
C ALA A 229 -15.56 -0.95 -6.46
N ALA A 230 -16.05 -1.24 -7.69
CA ALA A 230 -15.92 -2.57 -8.29
C ALA A 230 -14.45 -2.95 -8.53
N TYR A 231 -13.62 -2.01 -8.97
CA TYR A 231 -12.19 -2.26 -9.14
C TYR A 231 -11.53 -2.60 -7.80
N LEU A 232 -11.82 -1.84 -6.73
CA LEU A 232 -11.26 -2.12 -5.40
C LEU A 232 -11.78 -3.45 -4.84
N ALA A 233 -13.03 -3.81 -5.09
CA ALA A 233 -13.59 -5.11 -4.68
C ALA A 233 -12.83 -6.27 -5.36
N ALA A 234 -12.56 -6.18 -6.67
CA ALA A 234 -11.77 -7.17 -7.38
C ALA A 234 -10.33 -7.27 -6.87
N LEU A 235 -9.68 -6.14 -6.58
CA LEU A 235 -8.34 -6.12 -5.97
C LEU A 235 -8.35 -6.75 -4.57
N TRP A 236 -9.35 -6.44 -3.74
CA TRP A 236 -9.50 -7.01 -2.40
C TRP A 236 -9.71 -8.52 -2.46
N ALA A 237 -10.57 -9.01 -3.33
CA ALA A 237 -10.79 -10.43 -3.56
C ALA A 237 -9.52 -11.16 -4.02
N ASN A 238 -8.64 -10.46 -4.76
CA ASN A 238 -7.32 -10.97 -5.16
C ASN A 238 -6.23 -10.79 -4.08
N GLY A 239 -6.60 -10.41 -2.83
CA GLY A 239 -5.72 -10.33 -1.67
C GLY A 239 -4.91 -9.03 -1.55
N GLU A 240 -5.25 -7.98 -2.30
CA GLU A 240 -4.55 -6.70 -2.19
C GLU A 240 -5.08 -5.86 -1.03
N THR A 241 -4.19 -5.40 -0.18
CA THR A 241 -4.52 -4.51 0.94
C THR A 241 -4.09 -3.06 0.72
N SER A 242 -3.32 -2.80 -0.34
CA SER A 242 -2.90 -1.45 -0.72
C SER A 242 -2.66 -1.35 -2.21
N VAL A 243 -3.04 -0.21 -2.80
CA VAL A 243 -2.87 0.07 -4.23
C VAL A 243 -2.32 1.47 -4.46
N LEU A 244 -1.33 1.56 -5.34
CA LEU A 244 -0.84 2.81 -5.91
C LEU A 244 -1.59 3.10 -7.21
N LEU A 245 -2.41 4.13 -7.21
CA LEU A 245 -3.12 4.61 -8.38
C LEU A 245 -2.20 5.55 -9.17
N GLU A 246 -1.66 5.05 -10.28
CA GLU A 246 -0.80 5.80 -11.21
C GLU A 246 -1.52 6.01 -12.56
N GLY A 247 -2.80 6.26 -12.51
CA GLY A 247 -3.62 6.50 -13.69
C GLY A 247 -3.49 7.89 -14.26
N GLY A 248 -4.08 8.11 -15.45
CA GLY A 248 -4.33 9.45 -15.98
C GLY A 248 -5.42 10.18 -15.18
N GLY A 249 -5.58 11.47 -15.48
CA GLY A 249 -6.49 12.34 -14.74
C GLY A 249 -7.92 11.84 -14.61
N ARG A 250 -8.44 11.14 -15.62
CA ARG A 250 -9.79 10.54 -15.59
C ARG A 250 -9.95 9.47 -14.52
N LEU A 251 -8.97 8.56 -14.42
CA LEU A 251 -9.05 7.49 -13.41
C LEU A 251 -8.90 8.06 -12.00
N ILE A 252 -7.95 8.97 -11.80
CA ILE A 252 -7.77 9.67 -10.51
C ILE A 252 -9.04 10.47 -10.17
N GLY A 253 -9.61 11.19 -11.15
CA GLY A 253 -10.87 11.94 -11.00
C GLY A 253 -12.02 11.04 -10.54
N ALA A 254 -12.24 9.92 -11.20
CA ALA A 254 -13.29 8.97 -10.83
C ALA A 254 -13.12 8.43 -9.39
N PHE A 255 -11.89 8.13 -8.97
CA PHE A 255 -11.62 7.70 -7.59
C PHE A 255 -11.83 8.81 -6.57
N LEU A 256 -11.54 10.06 -6.94
CA LEU A 256 -11.76 11.23 -6.09
C LEU A 256 -13.26 11.53 -5.94
N GLU A 257 -14.03 11.50 -7.03
CA GLU A 257 -15.49 11.67 -7.04
C GLU A 257 -16.22 10.58 -6.22
N ALA A 258 -15.68 9.34 -6.25
CA ALA A 258 -16.20 8.23 -5.46
C ALA A 258 -15.78 8.25 -3.99
N ASP A 259 -15.01 9.25 -3.55
CA ASP A 259 -14.47 9.37 -2.20
C ASP A 259 -13.58 8.17 -1.76
N LEU A 260 -12.82 7.58 -2.69
CA LEU A 260 -12.05 6.35 -2.50
C LEU A 260 -10.52 6.54 -2.50
N ILE A 261 -10.03 7.76 -2.34
CA ILE A 261 -8.60 8.06 -2.18
C ILE A 261 -8.30 8.31 -0.71
N ASP A 262 -7.36 7.57 -0.13
CA ASP A 262 -6.92 7.70 1.26
C ASP A 262 -5.69 8.62 1.40
N ARG A 263 -4.81 8.62 0.37
CA ARG A 263 -3.59 9.43 0.32
C ARG A 263 -3.35 9.95 -1.08
N ILE A 264 -2.83 11.17 -1.18
CA ILE A 264 -2.35 11.77 -2.43
C ILE A 264 -0.86 12.05 -2.28
N VAL A 265 -0.07 11.67 -3.29
CA VAL A 265 1.36 11.99 -3.39
C VAL A 265 1.61 12.69 -4.72
N LEU A 266 1.93 13.98 -4.66
CA LEU A 266 2.29 14.76 -5.83
C LEU A 266 3.80 15.00 -5.87
N TYR A 267 4.40 14.76 -7.04
CA TYR A 267 5.74 15.22 -7.35
C TYR A 267 5.60 16.43 -8.27
N VAL A 268 5.94 17.60 -7.77
CA VAL A 268 5.74 18.89 -8.45
C VAL A 268 7.08 19.39 -8.99
N ALA A 269 7.21 19.46 -10.31
CA ALA A 269 8.35 20.05 -10.97
C ALA A 269 8.18 21.57 -11.13
N ALA A 270 9.27 22.32 -11.05
CA ALA A 270 9.31 23.76 -11.34
C ALA A 270 9.22 24.03 -12.84
N LYS A 271 8.17 23.47 -13.49
CA LYS A 271 7.89 23.59 -14.92
C LYS A 271 6.43 24.00 -15.15
N ILE A 272 6.20 24.78 -16.22
CA ILE A 272 4.87 25.11 -16.71
C ILE A 272 4.65 24.37 -18.02
N LEU A 273 3.62 23.53 -18.10
CA LEU A 273 3.32 22.69 -19.26
C LEU A 273 2.20 23.27 -20.14
N GLY A 274 1.53 24.32 -19.68
CA GLY A 274 0.50 25.06 -20.43
C GLY A 274 -0.82 24.29 -20.55
N ALA A 275 -1.40 24.25 -21.76
CA ALA A 275 -2.72 23.65 -22.01
C ALA A 275 -2.73 22.10 -22.02
N GLY A 276 -1.78 21.46 -21.35
CA GLY A 276 -1.64 20.01 -21.30
C GLY A 276 -2.72 19.30 -20.47
N ARG A 277 -2.61 17.97 -20.33
CA ARG A 277 -3.57 17.14 -19.58
C ARG A 277 -3.48 17.40 -18.08
N SER A 278 -4.63 17.53 -17.43
CA SER A 278 -4.69 17.66 -15.96
C SER A 278 -4.34 16.34 -15.25
N TRP A 279 -3.78 16.44 -14.06
CA TRP A 279 -3.54 15.27 -13.20
C TRP A 279 -4.83 14.70 -12.60
N VAL A 280 -5.88 15.50 -12.55
CA VAL A 280 -7.22 15.13 -12.10
C VAL A 280 -8.26 15.74 -13.07
N GLU A 281 -9.16 14.90 -13.57
CA GLU A 281 -10.29 15.26 -14.40
C GLU A 281 -11.55 14.75 -13.68
N ALA A 282 -12.06 15.57 -12.75
CA ALA A 282 -13.29 15.32 -12.01
C ALA A 282 -14.37 16.30 -12.48
N THR A 283 -15.61 15.82 -12.64
CA THR A 283 -16.74 16.60 -13.16
C THR A 283 -17.76 16.92 -12.07
N SER A 284 -17.74 16.18 -10.96
CA SER A 284 -18.74 16.29 -9.89
C SER A 284 -18.11 16.14 -8.50
N LEU A 285 -17.21 17.05 -8.14
CA LEU A 285 -16.71 17.12 -6.75
C LEU A 285 -17.79 17.78 -5.87
N ALA A 286 -18.14 17.12 -4.77
CA ALA A 286 -19.00 17.73 -3.75
C ALA A 286 -18.24 18.90 -3.12
N ASP A 287 -18.81 20.10 -3.19
CA ASP A 287 -18.30 21.35 -2.65
C ASP A 287 -16.76 21.51 -2.70
N PRO A 288 -16.16 21.78 -3.89
CA PRO A 288 -14.72 21.90 -4.02
C PRO A 288 -14.12 23.12 -3.29
N LEU A 289 -14.95 24.07 -2.86
CA LEU A 289 -14.56 25.25 -2.07
C LEU A 289 -14.86 25.10 -0.58
N GLY A 290 -15.51 24.00 -0.18
CA GLY A 290 -15.75 23.65 1.22
C GLY A 290 -14.52 23.14 1.96
N PRO A 291 -14.70 22.68 3.20
CA PRO A 291 -13.59 22.12 3.97
C PRO A 291 -12.89 20.97 3.23
N SER A 292 -11.58 21.03 3.14
CA SER A 292 -10.81 19.99 2.45
C SER A 292 -10.94 18.64 3.15
N ALA A 293 -11.27 17.60 2.40
CA ALA A 293 -11.23 16.23 2.88
C ALA A 293 -9.78 15.73 3.12
N PHE A 294 -8.77 16.48 2.70
CA PHE A 294 -7.36 16.13 2.81
C PHE A 294 -6.57 17.20 3.58
N ALA A 295 -5.66 16.73 4.43
CA ALA A 295 -4.71 17.58 5.15
C ALA A 295 -3.29 17.33 4.63
N PHE A 296 -2.48 18.38 4.54
CA PHE A 296 -1.05 18.26 4.28
C PHE A 296 -0.37 17.48 5.39
N ARG A 297 0.39 16.46 5.05
CA ARG A 297 1.21 15.69 5.99
C ARG A 297 2.68 16.06 5.86
N THR A 298 3.20 16.10 4.64
CA THR A 298 4.59 16.47 4.41
C THR A 298 4.75 17.24 3.09
N VAL A 299 5.68 18.19 3.09
CA VAL A 299 6.24 18.81 1.90
C VAL A 299 7.75 18.62 1.97
N THR A 300 8.33 17.93 1.01
CA THR A 300 9.75 17.57 1.03
C THR A 300 10.41 17.88 -0.31
N ARG A 301 11.59 18.48 -0.29
CA ARG A 301 12.37 18.72 -1.50
C ARG A 301 12.99 17.42 -2.03
N MET A 302 12.85 17.17 -3.33
CA MET A 302 13.38 16.00 -4.03
C MET A 302 14.28 16.43 -5.19
N GLY A 303 15.48 16.87 -4.88
CA GLY A 303 16.34 17.55 -5.86
C GLY A 303 15.76 18.93 -6.21
N GLU A 304 15.38 19.13 -7.48
CA GLU A 304 14.74 20.35 -7.97
C GLU A 304 13.19 20.31 -7.86
N ASP A 305 12.61 19.16 -7.55
CA ASP A 305 11.17 18.97 -7.40
C ASP A 305 10.74 19.05 -5.94
N LEU A 306 9.41 19.12 -5.73
CA LEU A 306 8.77 18.94 -4.43
C LEU A 306 7.98 17.63 -4.41
N ARG A 307 8.02 16.92 -3.28
CA ARG A 307 7.06 15.88 -2.95
C ARG A 307 6.07 16.42 -1.94
N ILE A 308 4.80 16.43 -2.28
CA ILE A 308 3.69 16.84 -1.41
C ILE A 308 2.88 15.59 -1.09
N THR A 309 2.68 15.32 0.20
CA THR A 309 1.83 14.23 0.66
C THR A 309 0.64 14.79 1.41
N LEU A 310 -0.56 14.40 0.98
CA LEU A 310 -1.81 14.69 1.67
C LEU A 310 -2.46 13.37 2.08
N GLU A 311 -3.13 13.38 3.21
CA GLU A 311 -3.95 12.25 3.67
C GLU A 311 -5.33 12.76 4.07
N ARG A 312 -6.29 11.87 4.02
CA ARG A 312 -7.63 12.15 4.49
C ARG A 312 -7.59 12.65 5.93
N ALA A 313 -8.33 13.73 6.22
CA ALA A 313 -8.39 14.40 7.52
C ALA A 313 -9.01 13.50 8.60
#